data_cf2c6b4308cd39ae8b0d6574852d684e
#
_entry.id   cf2c6b4308cd39ae8b0d6574852d684e
#
_cell.length_a   1.000
_cell.length_b   1.000
_cell.length_c   1.000
_cell.angle_alpha   90.00
_cell.angle_beta   90.00
_cell.angle_gamma   90.00
#
_symmetry.space_group_name_H-M   'P 1'
#
loop_
_entity.id
_entity.type
_entity.pdbx_description
1 polymer ?
#
loop_
_entity_poly.entity_id
_entity_poly.type
_entity_poly.pdbx_seq_one_letter_code
_entity_poly.pdbx_strand_id
1 'polypeptide(L)'
;MPILVRIALRNLFEHKAKSFIIGGLLALGVVILVVGNSFMDTAAAGIRKTFTENYTADVFIHAETTDPVSLFGVQSVGGREETPAIPEYERVRAILEEADGVVGVASQVTGFALAAPRDSEKTGFALMFGVMPDEYSRVFENAVVVGGRMLEPGEEGI
;
A
#
# COMPACT_ATOMS: atom_id res chain seq x y z
N MET A 1 -43.62 4.78 33.72
CA MET A 1 -43.44 4.62 32.26
C MET A 1 -44.52 5.42 31.56
N PRO A 2 -44.22 6.23 30.56
CA PRO A 2 -45.22 6.99 29.82
C PRO A 2 -46.22 6.04 29.14
N ILE A 3 -47.47 6.38 29.15
CA ILE A 3 -48.62 5.57 28.64
C ILE A 3 -48.31 5.10 27.18
N LEU A 4 -47.67 5.93 26.39
CA LEU A 4 -47.28 5.61 24.99
C LEU A 4 -46.38 4.41 24.88
N VAL A 5 -45.37 4.24 25.77
CA VAL A 5 -44.47 3.07 25.78
C VAL A 5 -45.21 1.79 26.11
N ARG A 6 -46.17 1.87 27.02
CA ARG A 6 -46.99 0.70 27.41
C ARG A 6 -47.90 0.25 26.25
N ILE A 7 -48.49 1.22 25.52
CA ILE A 7 -49.32 0.92 24.34
C ILE A 7 -48.44 0.32 23.22
N ALA A 8 -47.27 0.88 22.97
CA ALA A 8 -46.34 0.40 21.94
C ALA A 8 -45.88 -1.06 22.25
N LEU A 9 -45.46 -1.34 23.48
CA LEU A 9 -45.07 -2.68 23.91
C LEU A 9 -46.23 -3.69 23.77
N ARG A 10 -47.47 -3.32 24.19
CA ARG A 10 -48.63 -4.17 24.02
C ARG A 10 -48.91 -4.51 22.57
N ASN A 11 -48.78 -3.53 21.68
CA ASN A 11 -49.02 -3.69 20.24
C ASN A 11 -47.93 -4.60 19.58
N LEU A 12 -46.69 -4.48 20.04
CA LEU A 12 -45.57 -5.36 19.63
C LEU A 12 -45.85 -6.84 20.01
N PHE A 13 -46.35 -7.07 21.21
CA PHE A 13 -46.65 -8.44 21.68
C PHE A 13 -47.92 -9.01 21.04
N GLU A 14 -48.89 -8.19 20.70
CA GLU A 14 -50.13 -8.61 20.03
C GLU A 14 -49.88 -9.05 18.58
N HIS A 15 -48.90 -8.40 17.91
CA HIS A 15 -48.48 -8.74 16.55
C HIS A 15 -47.06 -9.31 16.45
N LYS A 16 -46.70 -10.19 17.38
CA LYS A 16 -45.33 -10.73 17.53
C LYS A 16 -44.70 -11.28 16.24
N ALA A 17 -45.48 -11.97 15.38
CA ALA A 17 -44.96 -12.49 14.12
C ALA A 17 -44.49 -11.38 13.16
N LYS A 18 -45.31 -10.31 12.99
CA LYS A 18 -44.94 -9.16 12.15
C LYS A 18 -43.77 -8.39 12.74
N SER A 19 -43.78 -8.19 14.06
CA SER A 19 -42.69 -7.47 14.75
C SER A 19 -41.38 -8.23 14.68
N PHE A 20 -41.42 -9.57 14.77
CA PHE A 20 -40.22 -10.41 14.63
C PHE A 20 -39.65 -10.38 13.23
N ILE A 21 -40.49 -10.40 12.19
CA ILE A 21 -40.04 -10.30 10.80
C ILE A 21 -39.39 -8.94 10.53
N ILE A 22 -40.05 -7.85 10.95
CA ILE A 22 -39.51 -6.48 10.73
C ILE A 22 -38.24 -6.28 11.54
N GLY A 23 -38.24 -6.67 12.81
CA GLY A 23 -37.06 -6.60 13.67
C GLY A 23 -35.90 -7.45 13.17
N GLY A 24 -36.18 -8.64 12.67
CA GLY A 24 -35.19 -9.52 12.05
C GLY A 24 -34.58 -8.94 10.79
N LEU A 25 -35.40 -8.34 9.91
CA LEU A 25 -34.90 -7.66 8.72
C LEU A 25 -34.03 -6.45 9.05
N LEU A 26 -34.44 -5.63 10.03
CA LEU A 26 -33.63 -4.52 10.50
C LEU A 26 -32.32 -4.98 11.13
N ALA A 27 -32.36 -6.00 11.98
CA ALA A 27 -31.16 -6.58 12.57
C ALA A 27 -30.20 -7.14 11.51
N LEU A 28 -30.75 -7.85 10.52
CA LEU A 28 -29.95 -8.36 9.40
C LEU A 28 -29.31 -7.21 8.59
N GLY A 29 -30.05 -6.14 8.33
CA GLY A 29 -29.51 -4.94 7.66
C GLY A 29 -28.35 -4.32 8.43
N VAL A 30 -28.49 -4.17 9.74
CA VAL A 30 -27.40 -3.67 10.61
C VAL A 30 -26.20 -4.59 10.61
N VAL A 31 -26.41 -5.91 10.70
CA VAL A 31 -25.31 -6.90 10.65
C VAL A 31 -24.55 -6.82 9.34
N ILE A 32 -25.27 -6.76 8.21
CA ILE A 32 -24.61 -6.63 6.89
C ILE A 32 -23.80 -5.33 6.79
N LEU A 33 -24.33 -4.24 7.32
CA LEU A 33 -23.63 -2.96 7.29
C LEU A 33 -22.38 -2.97 8.16
N VAL A 34 -22.45 -3.50 9.37
CA VAL A 34 -21.30 -3.60 10.29
C VAL A 34 -20.23 -4.55 9.72
N VAL A 35 -20.64 -5.72 9.26
CA VAL A 35 -19.70 -6.71 8.67
C VAL A 35 -19.08 -6.15 7.40
N GLY A 36 -19.87 -5.49 6.54
CA GLY A 36 -19.38 -4.87 5.32
C GLY A 36 -18.33 -3.78 5.60
N ASN A 37 -18.61 -2.90 6.54
CA ASN A 37 -17.63 -1.87 6.95
C ASN A 37 -16.35 -2.50 7.52
N SER A 38 -16.48 -3.45 8.43
CA SER A 38 -15.32 -4.13 9.03
C SER A 38 -14.48 -4.85 7.98
N PHE A 39 -15.12 -5.45 6.98
CA PHE A 39 -14.42 -6.08 5.86
C PHE A 39 -13.65 -5.05 5.02
N MET A 40 -14.28 -3.90 4.68
CA MET A 40 -13.64 -2.83 3.93
C MET A 40 -12.44 -2.23 4.68
N ASP A 41 -12.59 -1.98 5.98
CA ASP A 41 -11.52 -1.46 6.82
C ASP A 41 -10.33 -2.45 6.89
N THR A 42 -10.62 -3.73 7.05
CA THR A 42 -9.60 -4.78 7.08
C THR A 42 -8.89 -4.91 5.72
N ALA A 43 -9.64 -4.89 4.63
CA ALA A 43 -9.09 -4.96 3.28
C ALA A 43 -8.21 -3.74 2.98
N ALA A 44 -8.67 -2.53 3.30
CA ALA A 44 -7.92 -1.31 3.12
C ALA A 44 -6.63 -1.30 3.95
N ALA A 45 -6.71 -1.71 5.21
CA ALA A 45 -5.54 -1.84 6.09
C ALA A 45 -4.55 -2.89 5.56
N GLY A 46 -5.05 -4.02 5.08
CA GLY A 46 -4.22 -5.08 4.48
C GLY A 46 -3.49 -4.62 3.22
N ILE A 47 -4.20 -3.94 2.32
CA ILE A 47 -3.60 -3.38 1.10
C ILE A 47 -2.53 -2.35 1.47
N ARG A 48 -2.87 -1.39 2.34
CA ARG A 48 -1.93 -0.38 2.80
C ARG A 48 -0.68 -1.02 3.40
N LYS A 49 -0.84 -1.95 4.31
CA LYS A 49 0.25 -2.68 4.96
C LYS A 49 1.14 -3.38 3.94
N THR A 50 0.54 -4.09 2.97
CA THR A 50 1.29 -4.78 1.92
C THR A 50 2.14 -3.82 1.10
N PHE A 51 1.59 -2.66 0.71
CA PHE A 51 2.37 -1.67 -0.03
C PHE A 51 3.47 -1.04 0.81
N THR A 52 3.18 -0.64 2.04
CA THR A 52 4.15 -0.02 2.95
C THR A 52 5.30 -0.96 3.29
N GLU A 53 5.00 -2.22 3.61
CA GLU A 53 6.02 -3.18 4.06
C GLU A 53 6.85 -3.79 2.92
N ASN A 54 6.38 -3.71 1.67
CA ASN A 54 7.08 -4.37 0.56
C ASN A 54 7.59 -3.43 -0.53
N TYR A 55 7.08 -2.18 -0.61
CA TYR A 55 7.37 -1.32 -1.77
C TYR A 55 7.65 0.14 -1.44
N THR A 56 6.88 0.78 -0.56
CA THR A 56 6.92 2.24 -0.43
C THR A 56 7.50 2.73 0.88
N ALA A 57 7.67 1.86 1.89
CA ALA A 57 7.83 2.26 3.28
C ALA A 57 6.69 3.22 3.73
N ASP A 58 6.81 3.86 4.90
CA ASP A 58 5.80 4.78 5.41
C ASP A 58 5.87 6.16 4.75
N VAL A 59 7.06 6.58 4.34
CA VAL A 59 7.32 7.88 3.73
C VAL A 59 8.17 7.69 2.47
N PHE A 60 7.75 8.29 1.39
CA PHE A 60 8.46 8.32 0.14
C PHE A 60 8.91 9.75 -0.19
N ILE A 61 10.21 9.95 -0.34
CA ILE A 61 10.82 11.24 -0.63
C ILE A 61 11.37 11.23 -2.05
N HIS A 62 11.04 12.23 -2.82
CA HIS A 62 11.52 12.42 -4.19
C HIS A 62 11.89 13.87 -4.45
N ALA A 63 12.67 14.11 -5.50
CA ALA A 63 12.94 15.47 -5.93
C ALA A 63 11.68 16.17 -6.44
N GLU A 64 11.69 17.50 -6.43
CA GLU A 64 10.56 18.29 -6.93
C GLU A 64 10.29 18.01 -8.40
N THR A 65 9.03 17.73 -8.71
CA THR A 65 8.57 17.49 -10.08
C THR A 65 7.16 18.03 -10.24
N THR A 66 6.82 18.43 -11.46
CA THR A 66 5.50 18.97 -11.79
C THR A 66 4.45 17.87 -11.93
N ASP A 67 4.89 16.68 -12.33
CA ASP A 67 4.03 15.55 -12.59
C ASP A 67 3.95 14.58 -11.38
N PRO A 68 2.87 13.84 -11.23
CA PRO A 68 2.72 12.88 -10.15
C PRO A 68 3.81 11.80 -10.18
N VAL A 69 4.48 11.62 -9.05
CA VAL A 69 5.48 10.56 -8.89
C VAL A 69 4.80 9.30 -8.40
N SER A 70 5.11 8.20 -9.05
CA SER A 70 4.75 6.85 -8.60
C SER A 70 6.00 6.07 -8.22
N LEU A 71 5.82 4.92 -7.59
CA LEU A 71 6.91 3.97 -7.33
C LEU A 71 7.71 3.60 -8.59
N PHE A 72 7.08 3.73 -9.74
CA PHE A 72 7.59 3.30 -11.04
C PHE A 72 8.08 4.48 -11.90
N GLY A 73 8.34 5.63 -11.28
CA GLY A 73 8.78 6.85 -11.96
C GLY A 73 7.71 7.92 -12.09
N VAL A 74 8.05 9.01 -12.76
CA VAL A 74 7.16 10.14 -13.01
C VAL A 74 6.19 9.79 -14.13
N GLN A 75 4.90 10.05 -13.92
CA GLN A 75 3.86 9.91 -14.95
C GLN A 75 3.74 11.20 -15.73
N SER A 76 4.29 11.24 -16.95
CA SER A 76 4.13 12.35 -17.87
C SER A 76 3.10 12.07 -18.97
N VAL A 77 2.67 13.11 -19.66
CA VAL A 77 1.73 13.00 -20.80
C VAL A 77 2.31 12.15 -21.94
N GLY A 78 3.64 12.05 -22.06
CA GLY A 78 4.34 11.24 -23.06
C GLY A 78 4.65 9.81 -22.64
N GLY A 79 4.30 9.41 -21.42
CA GLY A 79 4.62 8.10 -20.87
C GLY A 79 5.18 8.18 -19.45
N ARG A 80 6.17 7.33 -19.15
CA ARG A 80 6.91 7.38 -17.88
C ARG A 80 8.28 7.97 -18.12
N GLU A 81 8.63 8.92 -17.29
CA GLU A 81 9.95 9.54 -17.26
C GLU A 81 10.72 9.05 -16.04
N GLU A 82 12.05 9.17 -16.11
CA GLU A 82 12.91 8.85 -14.97
C GLU A 82 12.63 9.79 -13.81
N THR A 83 12.68 9.24 -12.60
CA THR A 83 12.51 10.05 -11.39
C THR A 83 13.73 10.96 -11.23
N PRO A 84 13.54 12.28 -11.08
CA PRO A 84 14.67 13.20 -10.90
C PRO A 84 15.49 12.85 -9.67
N ALA A 85 16.80 12.98 -9.79
CA ALA A 85 17.70 12.76 -8.66
C ALA A 85 17.47 13.82 -7.58
N ILE A 86 17.51 13.39 -6.32
CA ILE A 86 17.37 14.28 -5.17
C ILE A 86 18.63 15.14 -5.05
N PRO A 87 18.52 16.49 -5.11
CA PRO A 87 19.65 17.36 -4.90
C PRO A 87 20.22 17.19 -3.48
N GLU A 88 21.55 17.30 -3.35
CA GLU A 88 22.23 17.15 -2.04
C GLU A 88 21.81 15.87 -1.28
N TYR A 89 21.68 14.78 -1.98
CA TYR A 89 21.18 13.51 -1.45
C TYR A 89 21.83 13.10 -0.11
N GLU A 90 23.15 13.19 0.01
CA GLU A 90 23.88 12.84 1.24
C GLU A 90 23.45 13.69 2.43
N ARG A 91 23.15 14.95 2.20
CA ARG A 91 22.65 15.84 3.26
C ARG A 91 21.23 15.50 3.69
N VAL A 92 20.37 15.21 2.70
CA VAL A 92 18.98 14.76 2.99
C VAL A 92 19.02 13.48 3.79
N ARG A 93 19.85 12.54 3.37
CA ARG A 93 20.04 11.26 4.04
C ARG A 93 20.49 11.43 5.49
N ALA A 94 21.51 12.24 5.74
CA ALA A 94 22.01 12.50 7.09
C ALA A 94 20.92 13.10 8.01
N ILE A 95 20.09 14.00 7.50
CA ILE A 95 18.96 14.57 8.24
C ILE A 95 17.93 13.49 8.59
N LEU A 96 17.65 12.58 7.67
CA LEU A 96 16.68 11.50 7.89
C LEU A 96 17.19 10.48 8.90
N GLU A 97 18.46 10.12 8.86
CA GLU A 97 19.08 9.17 9.78
C GLU A 97 19.15 9.72 11.23
N GLU A 98 19.20 11.05 11.39
CA GLU A 98 19.17 11.73 12.71
C GLU A 98 17.75 12.02 13.20
N ALA A 99 16.73 11.88 12.37
CA ALA A 99 15.37 12.26 12.73
C ALA A 99 14.72 11.24 13.68
N ASP A 100 14.11 11.75 14.75
CA ASP A 100 13.38 10.91 15.69
C ASP A 100 12.22 10.16 15.02
N GLY A 101 12.17 8.85 15.24
CA GLY A 101 11.11 7.97 14.72
C GLY A 101 11.42 7.35 13.35
N VAL A 102 12.54 7.68 12.73
CA VAL A 102 13.01 7.00 11.52
C VAL A 102 13.73 5.71 11.91
N VAL A 103 13.20 4.57 11.49
CA VAL A 103 13.77 3.24 11.79
C VAL A 103 14.80 2.82 10.75
N GLY A 104 14.60 3.25 9.51
CA GLY A 104 15.51 2.95 8.41
C GLY A 104 15.25 3.83 7.20
N VAL A 105 16.28 4.01 6.39
CA VAL A 105 16.23 4.73 5.12
C VAL A 105 16.71 3.77 4.05
N ALA A 106 15.94 3.63 2.97
CA ALA A 106 16.35 2.85 1.79
C ALA A 106 16.36 3.76 0.57
N SER A 107 17.47 3.73 -0.13
CA SER A 107 17.66 4.49 -1.37
C SER A 107 17.26 3.66 -2.56
N GLN A 108 16.51 4.27 -3.48
CA GLN A 108 16.04 3.59 -4.68
C GLN A 108 16.23 4.50 -5.90
N VAL A 109 16.79 3.90 -6.95
CA VAL A 109 16.85 4.52 -8.28
C VAL A 109 15.94 3.73 -9.21
N THR A 110 15.05 4.42 -9.90
CA THR A 110 14.17 3.81 -10.89
C THR A 110 14.67 4.05 -12.29
N GLY A 111 14.57 3.06 -13.14
CA GLY A 111 14.94 3.15 -14.53
C GLY A 111 14.10 2.25 -15.43
N PHE A 112 14.22 2.46 -16.73
CA PHE A 112 13.55 1.65 -17.74
C PHE A 112 14.57 0.95 -18.62
N ALA A 113 14.30 -0.29 -18.94
CA ALA A 113 15.11 -1.06 -19.87
C ALA A 113 14.22 -1.78 -20.90
N LEU A 114 14.77 -1.99 -22.08
CA LEU A 114 14.20 -2.89 -23.07
C LEU A 114 14.89 -4.23 -22.92
N ALA A 115 14.13 -5.24 -22.51
CA ALA A 115 14.59 -6.61 -22.42
C ALA A 115 14.31 -7.33 -23.74
N ALA A 116 15.34 -7.81 -24.39
CA ALA A 116 15.22 -8.66 -25.57
C ALA A 116 15.86 -10.03 -25.27
N PRO A 117 15.08 -11.11 -25.28
CA PRO A 117 15.64 -12.45 -25.19
C PRO A 117 16.58 -12.71 -26.39
N ARG A 118 17.69 -13.39 -26.13
CA ARG A 118 18.76 -13.57 -27.11
C ARG A 118 18.31 -14.25 -28.41
N ASP A 119 17.25 -15.06 -28.35
CA ASP A 119 16.73 -15.86 -29.48
C ASP A 119 15.30 -15.44 -29.89
N SER A 120 14.88 -14.21 -29.61
CA SER A 120 13.53 -13.74 -29.93
C SER A 120 13.56 -12.32 -30.49
N GLU A 121 12.77 -12.09 -31.54
CA GLU A 121 12.51 -10.73 -32.05
C GLU A 121 11.55 -9.90 -31.16
N LYS A 122 11.05 -10.51 -30.08
CA LYS A 122 10.15 -9.84 -29.16
C LYS A 122 10.94 -9.03 -28.15
N THR A 123 10.72 -7.74 -28.12
CA THR A 123 11.22 -6.85 -27.06
C THR A 123 10.15 -6.67 -25.99
N GLY A 124 10.56 -6.74 -24.73
CA GLY A 124 9.72 -6.45 -23.57
C GLY A 124 10.19 -5.19 -22.86
N PHE A 125 9.27 -4.51 -22.20
CA PHE A 125 9.57 -3.39 -21.31
C PHE A 125 9.89 -3.93 -19.93
N ALA A 126 11.01 -3.54 -19.33
CA ALA A 126 11.38 -3.87 -17.97
C ALA A 126 11.53 -2.59 -17.14
N LEU A 127 10.97 -2.64 -15.94
CA LEU A 127 11.21 -1.63 -14.90
C LEU A 127 12.39 -2.12 -14.07
N MET A 128 13.35 -1.27 -13.85
CA MET A 128 14.54 -1.57 -13.06
C MET A 128 14.54 -0.73 -11.79
N PHE A 129 14.83 -1.38 -10.68
CA PHE A 129 15.03 -0.75 -9.39
C PHE A 129 16.46 -1.00 -8.95
N GLY A 130 17.26 0.06 -8.91
CA GLY A 130 18.58 0.03 -8.27
C GLY A 130 18.39 0.28 -6.78
N VAL A 131 18.82 -0.65 -5.96
CA VAL A 131 18.70 -0.57 -4.49
C VAL A 131 20.03 -0.95 -3.84
N MET A 132 20.28 -0.45 -2.65
CA MET A 132 21.36 -0.96 -1.80
C MET A 132 20.84 -2.16 -1.01
N PRO A 133 21.40 -3.37 -1.20
CA PRO A 133 20.84 -4.60 -0.65
C PRO A 133 20.65 -4.57 0.87
N ASP A 134 21.61 -3.98 1.59
CA ASP A 134 21.59 -3.89 3.05
C ASP A 134 20.47 -2.98 3.57
N GLU A 135 20.29 -1.85 2.89
CA GLU A 135 19.25 -0.88 3.23
C GLU A 135 17.88 -1.45 2.89
N TYR A 136 17.78 -2.04 1.71
CA TYR A 136 16.53 -2.63 1.23
C TYR A 136 16.03 -3.74 2.14
N SER A 137 16.90 -4.67 2.54
CA SER A 137 16.54 -5.78 3.43
C SER A 137 16.21 -5.31 4.86
N ARG A 138 16.73 -4.18 5.30
CA ARG A 138 16.43 -3.59 6.60
C ARG A 138 15.07 -2.89 6.65
N VAL A 139 14.69 -2.24 5.57
CA VAL A 139 13.41 -1.51 5.47
C VAL A 139 12.27 -2.42 5.04
N PHE A 140 12.55 -3.38 4.14
CA PHE A 140 11.55 -4.30 3.59
C PHE A 140 11.79 -5.73 4.09
N GLU A 141 11.50 -5.96 5.37
CA GLU A 141 11.75 -7.24 6.05
C GLU A 141 10.96 -8.43 5.44
N ASN A 142 9.86 -8.15 4.74
CA ASN A 142 9.01 -9.18 4.13
C ASN A 142 9.46 -9.59 2.73
N ALA A 143 10.54 -9.02 2.19
CA ALA A 143 11.08 -9.43 0.91
C ALA A 143 11.73 -10.81 1.02
N VAL A 144 11.13 -11.83 0.42
CA VAL A 144 11.60 -13.21 0.46
C VAL A 144 12.20 -13.60 -0.89
N VAL A 145 13.45 -14.05 -0.87
CA VAL A 145 14.11 -14.60 -2.05
C VAL A 145 13.53 -15.99 -2.33
N VAL A 146 12.78 -16.13 -3.43
CA VAL A 146 12.15 -17.40 -3.82
C VAL A 146 13.14 -18.30 -4.58
N GLY A 147 14.15 -17.72 -5.24
CA GLY A 147 15.18 -18.45 -5.97
C GLY A 147 16.39 -17.56 -6.23
N GLY A 148 17.58 -18.14 -6.23
CA GLY A 148 18.83 -17.39 -6.30
C GLY A 148 19.26 -16.83 -4.94
N ARG A 149 19.92 -15.69 -4.94
CA ARG A 149 20.35 -14.98 -3.74
C ARG A 149 20.21 -13.47 -3.94
N MET A 150 20.16 -12.71 -2.89
CA MET A 150 20.31 -11.26 -2.92
C MET A 150 21.75 -10.90 -3.30
N LEU A 151 21.93 -9.74 -3.94
CA LEU A 151 23.25 -9.18 -4.20
C LEU A 151 23.98 -8.87 -2.89
N GLU A 152 25.30 -9.04 -2.87
CA GLU A 152 26.13 -8.62 -1.74
C GLU A 152 26.46 -7.12 -1.85
N PRO A 153 26.76 -6.46 -0.73
CA PRO A 153 27.16 -5.06 -0.75
C PRO A 153 28.37 -4.83 -1.67
N GLY A 154 28.22 -3.88 -2.61
CA GLY A 154 29.25 -3.58 -3.60
C GLY A 154 29.29 -4.54 -4.79
N GLU A 155 28.40 -5.50 -4.88
CA GLU A 155 28.25 -6.37 -6.05
C GLU A 155 27.40 -5.67 -7.11
N GLU A 156 27.92 -5.56 -8.32
CA GLU A 156 27.17 -5.11 -9.48
C GLU A 156 26.49 -6.30 -10.16
N GLY A 157 25.16 -6.32 -10.22
CA GLY A 157 24.42 -7.42 -10.81
C GLY A 157 22.97 -7.05 -11.10
N ILE A 158 22.30 -7.93 -11.83
CA ILE A 158 20.88 -7.86 -12.14
C ILE A 158 20.19 -9.12 -11.60
#